data_6839185ce4968f5ba8d7787cda7e80b3
#
_entry.id   6839185ce4968f5ba8d7787cda7e80b3
#
_cell.length_a   1.000
_cell.length_b   1.000
_cell.length_c   1.000
_cell.angle_alpha   90.00
_cell.angle_beta   90.00
_cell.angle_gamma   90.00
#
_symmetry.space_group_name_H-M   'P 1'
#
loop_
_entity.id
_entity.type
_entity.pdbx_description
1 polymer ?
#
loop_
_entity_poly.entity_id
_entity_poly.type
_entity_poly.pdbx_seq_one_letter_code
_entity_poly.pdbx_strand_id
1 'polypeptide(L)' 'MIQIDWREHYQAVVREVNPAVLPGRMRVAENAMLSRLESLTQDAESCAERDAIGEALAGLRTLRINALFHGN' A
#
# COMPACT_ATOMS: atom_id res chain seq x y z
N MET A 1 10.96 -19.94 -1.80
CA MET A 1 11.09 -18.53 -2.16
C MET A 1 10.13 -17.71 -1.32
N ILE A 2 10.61 -16.65 -0.70
CA ILE A 2 9.79 -15.82 0.16
C ILE A 2 9.27 -14.64 -0.65
N GLN A 3 7.95 -14.53 -0.73
CA GLN A 3 7.33 -13.37 -1.34
C GLN A 3 7.05 -12.35 -0.25
N ILE A 4 7.44 -11.12 -0.50
CA ILE A 4 7.15 -10.03 0.43
C ILE A 4 5.68 -9.69 0.31
N ASP A 5 4.97 -9.75 1.43
CA ASP A 5 3.55 -9.44 1.50
C ASP A 5 3.35 -7.94 1.26
N TRP A 6 2.21 -7.57 0.69
CA TRP A 6 1.87 -6.17 0.48
C TRP A 6 1.86 -5.39 1.80
N ARG A 7 1.58 -6.07 2.91
CA ARG A 7 1.57 -5.43 4.23
C ARG A 7 2.95 -4.91 4.62
N GLU A 8 3.98 -5.65 4.25
CA GLU A 8 5.35 -5.22 4.52
C GLU A 8 5.71 -3.98 3.71
N HIS A 9 5.28 -3.93 2.47
CA HIS A 9 5.48 -2.76 1.64
C HIS A 9 4.74 -1.55 2.19
N TYR A 10 3.52 -1.76 2.67
CA TYR A 10 2.75 -0.70 3.28
C TYR A 10 3.42 -0.16 4.54
N GLN A 11 3.93 -1.06 5.39
CA GLN A 11 4.64 -0.64 6.59
C GLN A 11 5.92 0.13 6.25
N ALA A 12 6.60 -0.24 5.18
CA ALA A 12 7.78 0.48 4.72
C ALA A 12 7.42 1.93 4.38
N VAL A 13 6.25 2.14 3.78
CA VAL A 13 5.78 3.50 3.50
C VAL A 13 5.54 4.28 4.79
N VAL A 14 4.84 3.66 5.74
CA VAL A 14 4.49 4.32 6.99
C VAL A 14 5.72 4.69 7.81
N ARG A 15 6.75 3.85 7.74
CA ARG A 15 7.98 4.07 8.51
C ARG A 15 8.99 4.97 7.80
N GLU A 16 8.78 5.24 6.53
CA GLU A 16 9.74 6.03 5.77
C GLU A 16 9.69 7.49 6.20
N VAL A 17 10.83 8.03 6.58
CA VAL A 17 10.94 9.43 7.00
C VAL A 17 11.58 10.32 5.94
N ASN A 18 12.19 9.74 4.92
CA ASN A 18 12.84 10.50 3.87
C ASN A 18 11.84 10.80 2.74
N PRO A 19 11.45 12.08 2.57
CA PRO A 19 10.45 12.42 1.55
C PRO A 19 10.91 12.14 0.12
N ALA A 20 12.21 12.06 -0.13
CA ALA A 20 12.72 11.75 -1.45
C ALA A 20 12.51 10.28 -1.83
N VAL A 21 12.47 9.40 -0.83
CA VAL A 21 12.31 7.95 -1.04
C VAL A 21 10.83 7.55 -1.01
N LEU A 22 10.02 8.32 -0.31
CA LEU A 22 8.62 7.97 -0.05
C LEU A 22 7.80 7.69 -1.31
N PRO A 23 7.85 8.51 -2.37
CA PRO A 23 7.05 8.23 -3.57
C PRO A 23 7.35 6.87 -4.19
N GLY A 24 8.62 6.47 -4.20
CA GLY A 24 9.00 5.16 -4.73
C GLY A 24 8.43 4.02 -3.90
N ARG A 25 8.50 4.16 -2.57
CA ARG A 25 7.95 3.14 -1.68
C ARG A 25 6.44 3.06 -1.80
N MET A 26 5.77 4.19 -1.98
CA MET A 26 4.32 4.21 -2.16
C MET A 26 3.92 3.49 -3.44
N ARG A 27 4.67 3.68 -4.50
CA ARG A 27 4.40 3.00 -5.77
C ARG A 27 4.56 1.48 -5.63
N VAL A 28 5.62 1.05 -4.97
CA VAL A 28 5.86 -0.38 -4.75
C VAL A 28 4.73 -1.00 -3.93
N ALA A 29 4.32 -0.32 -2.86
CA ALA A 29 3.23 -0.81 -2.02
C ALA A 29 1.92 -0.88 -2.81
N GLU A 30 1.61 0.15 -3.58
CA GLU A 30 0.39 0.19 -4.38
C GLU A 30 0.37 -0.95 -5.39
N ASN A 31 1.48 -1.15 -6.10
CA ASN A 31 1.57 -2.24 -7.07
C ASN A 31 1.40 -3.60 -6.43
N ALA A 32 1.99 -3.80 -5.24
CA ALA A 32 1.85 -5.06 -4.53
C ALA A 32 0.41 -5.30 -4.11
N MET A 33 -0.27 -4.25 -3.65
CA MET A 33 -1.68 -4.36 -3.25
C MET A 33 -2.58 -4.67 -4.44
N LEU A 34 -2.37 -3.99 -5.57
CA LEU A 34 -3.19 -4.22 -6.76
C LEU A 34 -2.95 -5.61 -7.33
N SER A 35 -1.71 -6.08 -7.34
CA SER A 35 -1.38 -7.44 -7.76
C SER A 35 -2.08 -8.46 -6.89
N ARG A 36 -2.08 -8.23 -5.59
CA ARG A 36 -2.74 -9.15 -4.66
C ARG A 36 -4.24 -9.18 -4.88
N LEU A 37 -4.84 -8.00 -5.11
CA LEU A 37 -6.28 -7.93 -5.40
C LEU A 37 -6.66 -8.77 -6.61
N GLU A 38 -5.84 -8.73 -7.65
CA GLU A 38 -6.11 -9.49 -8.86
C GLU A 38 -6.05 -10.99 -8.60
N SER A 39 -5.23 -11.44 -7.66
CA SER A 39 -5.08 -12.86 -7.36
C SER A 39 -6.11 -13.39 -6.36
N LEU A 40 -6.84 -12.50 -5.69
CA LEU A 40 -7.83 -12.92 -4.71
C LEU A 40 -9.10 -13.42 -5.37
N THR A 41 -9.65 -14.52 -4.85
CA THR A 41 -10.92 -15.05 -5.31
C THR A 41 -12.06 -14.36 -4.56
N GLN A 42 -13.29 -14.70 -4.91
CA GLN A 42 -14.45 -14.06 -4.29
C GLN A 42 -15.03 -14.89 -3.15
N ASP A 43 -14.19 -15.55 -2.40
CA ASP A 43 -14.67 -16.31 -1.24
C ASP A 43 -14.62 -15.43 0.02
N ALA A 44 -15.17 -15.96 1.12
CA ALA A 44 -15.28 -15.21 2.36
C ALA A 44 -13.93 -14.83 2.96
N GLU A 45 -12.93 -15.70 2.81
CA GLU A 45 -11.60 -15.43 3.36
C GLU A 45 -10.92 -14.30 2.61
N SER A 46 -11.09 -14.26 1.30
CA SER A 46 -10.51 -13.20 0.47
C SER A 46 -11.18 -11.85 0.72
N CYS A 47 -12.42 -11.87 1.17
CA CYS A 47 -13.16 -10.64 1.43
C CYS A 47 -12.51 -9.79 2.51
N ALA A 48 -12.06 -10.43 3.59
CA ALA A 48 -11.38 -9.71 4.68
C ALA A 48 -10.09 -9.08 4.22
N GLU A 49 -9.30 -9.82 3.43
CA GLU A 49 -8.05 -9.27 2.92
C GLU A 49 -8.31 -8.16 1.91
N ARG A 50 -9.34 -8.31 1.11
CA ARG A 50 -9.73 -7.30 0.13
C ARG A 50 -10.09 -5.99 0.82
N ASP A 51 -10.82 -6.06 1.91
CA ASP A 51 -11.18 -4.89 2.70
C ASP A 51 -9.94 -4.23 3.30
N ALA A 52 -9.00 -5.05 3.80
CA ALA A 52 -7.76 -4.54 4.37
C ALA A 52 -6.93 -3.82 3.31
N ILE A 53 -6.85 -4.37 2.11
CA ILE A 53 -6.13 -3.73 1.01
C ILE A 53 -6.80 -2.42 0.63
N GLY A 54 -8.13 -2.40 0.59
CA GLY A 54 -8.87 -1.18 0.28
C GLY A 54 -8.57 -0.06 1.28
N GLU A 55 -8.52 -0.39 2.56
CA GLU A 55 -8.18 0.58 3.60
C GLU A 55 -6.74 1.06 3.47
N ALA A 56 -5.82 0.14 3.16
CA ALA A 56 -4.43 0.50 2.99
C ALA A 56 -4.23 1.41 1.77
N LEU A 57 -4.94 1.13 0.67
CA LEU A 57 -4.87 1.99 -0.51
C LEU A 57 -5.41 3.39 -0.21
N ALA A 58 -6.48 3.46 0.58
CA ALA A 58 -7.01 4.75 1.00
C ALA A 58 -6.00 5.49 1.86
N GLY A 59 -5.28 4.78 2.72
CA GLY A 59 -4.22 5.36 3.54
C GLY A 59 -3.09 5.92 2.69
N LEU A 60 -2.68 5.19 1.64
CA LEU A 60 -1.64 5.67 0.74
C LEU A 60 -2.09 6.92 0.01
N ARG A 61 -3.35 6.97 -0.40
CA ARG A 61 -3.90 8.15 -1.07
C ARG A 61 -3.86 9.36 -0.15
N THR A 62 -4.22 9.16 1.12
CA THR A 62 -4.18 10.23 2.11
C THR A 62 -2.77 10.74 2.31
N LEU A 63 -1.80 9.83 2.39
CA LEU A 63 -0.39 10.21 2.53
C LEU A 63 0.09 11.00 1.33
N ARG A 64 -0.33 10.61 0.14
CA ARG A 64 0.04 11.33 -1.09
C ARG A 64 -0.51 12.73 -1.10
N ILE A 65 -1.76 12.89 -0.69
CA ILE A 65 -2.40 14.22 -0.61
C ILE A 65 -1.66 15.08 0.41
N ASN A 66 -1.36 14.53 1.59
CA ASN A 66 -0.64 15.27 2.62
C ASN A 66 0.75 15.69 2.14
N ALA A 67 1.43 14.81 1.42
CA ALA A 67 2.76 15.12 0.88
C ALA A 67 2.69 16.28 -0.11
N LEU A 68 1.64 16.32 -0.93
CA LEU A 68 1.46 17.41 -1.88
C LEU A 68 1.23 18.74 -1.17
N PHE A 69 0.46 18.73 -0.09
CA PHE A 69 0.19 19.95 0.66
C PHE A 69 1.37 20.42 1.49
N HIS A 70 2.19 19.50 1.98
CA HIS A 70 3.32 19.83 2.83
C HIS A 70 4.65 19.85 2.10
N GLY A 71 4.64 19.57 0.82
CA GLY A 71 5.84 19.44 0.03
C GLY A 71 6.40 20.74 -0.53
N ASN A 72 5.95 21.84 -0.03
CA ASN A 72 6.41 23.13 -0.52
C ASN A 72 7.75 23.50 0.07
#